data_f8705c460d6b7079434a40ea0b9015ab
#
_entry.id   f8705c460d6b7079434a40ea0b9015ab
#
_cell.length_a   1.000
_cell.length_b   1.000
_cell.length_c   1.000
_cell.angle_alpha   90.00
_cell.angle_beta   90.00
_cell.angle_gamma   90.00
#
_symmetry.space_group_name_H-M   'P 1'
#
loop_
_entity.id
_entity.type
_entity.pdbx_description
1 polymer ?
#
loop_
_entity_poly.entity_id
_entity_poly.type
_entity_poly.pdbx_seq_one_letter_code
_entity_poly.pdbx_strand_id
1 'polypeptide(L)'
;MDFEGSLHDGFREVGYIRIKNFEIIDAKEITVGSGCKEKILRSFLENRYDFFLSHQSNIEKNLIKREMPYTSFSPSGKWEPWLDTKLIYKNLYPDLKKYDLKTLTETFLGLTSMNEKAALYCDPKKIGFHNALFDAFCCYALTKRLSTKVNLQKFLY
;
A
#
# COMPACT_ATOMS: atom_id res chain seq x y z
N MET A 1 1.11 1.44 -0.76
CA MET A 1 0.89 0.95 -2.14
C MET A 1 0.05 -0.30 -2.11
N ASP A 2 -0.65 -0.53 -3.18
CA ASP A 2 -1.46 -1.73 -3.42
C ASP A 2 -1.41 -2.12 -4.89
N PHE A 3 -1.46 -3.42 -5.18
CA PHE A 3 -1.45 -3.96 -6.53
C PHE A 3 -2.67 -4.84 -6.76
N GLU A 4 -3.43 -4.54 -7.79
CA GLU A 4 -4.48 -5.42 -8.27
C GLU A 4 -3.95 -6.34 -9.37
N GLY A 5 -4.12 -7.64 -9.17
CA GLY A 5 -3.63 -8.64 -10.11
C GLY A 5 -3.49 -10.02 -9.49
N SER A 6 -2.75 -10.87 -10.15
CA SER A 6 -2.45 -12.22 -9.68
C SER A 6 -1.01 -12.62 -9.93
N LEU A 7 -0.52 -13.63 -9.21
CA LEU A 7 0.79 -14.22 -9.49
C LEU A 7 0.84 -14.92 -10.86
N HIS A 8 -0.29 -15.24 -11.47
CA HIS A 8 -0.35 -15.84 -12.78
C HIS A 8 -0.28 -14.80 -13.92
N ASP A 9 -1.11 -13.73 -13.81
CA ASP A 9 -1.29 -12.75 -14.88
C ASP A 9 -0.43 -11.49 -14.70
N GLY A 10 0.24 -11.38 -13.55
CA GLY A 10 0.93 -10.17 -13.13
C GLY A 10 -0.04 -9.13 -12.56
N PHE A 11 0.46 -7.94 -12.29
CA PHE A 11 -0.39 -6.86 -11.81
C PHE A 11 -1.03 -6.08 -12.97
N ARG A 12 -2.29 -5.70 -12.78
CA ARG A 12 -3.12 -4.97 -13.75
C ARG A 12 -3.22 -3.50 -13.41
N GLU A 13 -3.22 -3.20 -12.12
CA GLU A 13 -3.36 -1.86 -11.59
C GLU A 13 -2.42 -1.67 -10.39
N VAL A 14 -1.90 -0.49 -10.28
CA VAL A 14 -1.07 -0.07 -9.14
C VAL A 14 -1.62 1.22 -8.59
N GLY A 15 -1.94 1.22 -7.31
CA GLY A 15 -2.25 2.41 -6.54
C GLY A 15 -1.12 2.73 -5.57
N TYR A 16 -0.65 3.96 -5.55
CA TYR A 16 0.33 4.36 -4.56
C TYR A 16 0.13 5.78 -4.05
N ILE A 17 0.55 5.96 -2.82
CA ILE A 17 0.57 7.25 -2.14
C ILE A 17 2.00 7.48 -1.64
N ARG A 18 2.58 8.62 -1.97
CA ARG A 18 3.84 9.07 -1.38
C ARG A 18 3.55 9.92 -0.16
N ILE A 19 4.23 9.62 0.92
CA ILE A 19 3.98 10.21 2.23
C ILE A 19 5.29 10.79 2.77
N LYS A 20 5.22 11.99 3.30
CA LYS A 20 6.31 12.60 4.06
C LYS A 20 5.76 13.13 5.38
N ASN A 21 6.35 12.72 6.51
CA ASN A 21 5.89 13.09 7.85
C ASN A 21 4.39 12.80 8.08
N PHE A 22 3.90 11.66 7.57
CA PHE A 22 2.48 11.27 7.58
C PHE A 22 1.52 12.21 6.83
N GLU A 23 2.04 13.08 5.95
CA GLU A 23 1.23 13.86 5.04
C GLU A 23 1.39 13.35 3.60
N ILE A 24 0.28 13.33 2.85
CA ILE A 24 0.28 12.90 1.45
C ILE A 24 0.91 14.00 0.60
N ILE A 25 1.96 13.65 -0.15
CA ILE A 25 2.63 14.55 -1.09
C ILE A 25 2.34 14.20 -2.55
N ASP A 26 1.92 12.97 -2.82
CA ASP A 26 1.51 12.52 -4.16
C ASP A 26 0.65 11.25 -4.03
N ALA A 27 -0.32 11.10 -4.92
CA ALA A 27 -1.17 9.90 -5.02
C ALA A 27 -1.46 9.62 -6.49
N LYS A 28 -1.25 8.37 -6.90
CA LYS A 28 -1.46 7.96 -8.30
C LYS A 28 -2.02 6.56 -8.38
N GLU A 29 -2.88 6.39 -9.37
CA GLU A 29 -3.34 5.10 -9.84
C GLU A 29 -2.91 4.92 -11.29
N ILE A 30 -2.39 3.77 -11.61
CA ILE A 30 -1.89 3.46 -12.95
C ILE A 30 -2.40 2.09 -13.35
N THR A 31 -3.17 2.06 -14.44
CA THR A 31 -3.56 0.81 -15.09
C THR A 31 -2.43 0.37 -16.01
N VAL A 32 -1.99 -0.87 -15.85
CA VAL A 32 -0.83 -1.40 -16.54
C VAL A 32 -1.23 -2.02 -17.86
N GLY A 33 -0.94 -1.33 -18.95
CA GLY A 33 -0.92 -1.92 -20.29
C GLY A 33 0.41 -2.59 -20.61
N SER A 34 0.47 -3.39 -21.65
CA SER A 34 1.71 -4.03 -22.13
C SER A 34 2.81 -2.97 -22.37
N GLY A 35 3.96 -3.12 -21.72
CA GLY A 35 5.12 -2.23 -21.84
C GLY A 35 5.23 -1.10 -20.82
N CYS A 36 4.22 -0.88 -19.94
CA CYS A 36 4.27 0.16 -18.91
C CYS A 36 4.83 -0.29 -17.57
N LYS A 37 4.88 -1.58 -17.29
CA LYS A 37 5.26 -2.14 -15.97
C LYS A 37 6.62 -1.62 -15.49
N GLU A 38 7.62 -1.69 -16.35
CA GLU A 38 8.98 -1.29 -15.98
C GLU A 38 9.10 0.21 -15.69
N LYS A 39 8.40 1.07 -16.44
CA LYS A 39 8.39 2.52 -16.19
C LYS A 39 7.78 2.88 -14.84
N ILE A 40 6.71 2.20 -14.47
CA ILE A 40 6.01 2.40 -13.21
C ILE A 40 6.92 2.03 -12.04
N LEU A 41 7.50 0.84 -12.12
CA LEU A 41 8.37 0.35 -11.07
C LEU A 41 9.67 1.17 -10.97
N ARG A 42 10.21 1.64 -12.10
CA ARG A 42 11.34 2.58 -12.09
C ARG A 42 11.00 3.88 -11.36
N SER A 43 9.80 4.42 -11.53
CA SER A 43 9.40 5.66 -10.84
C SER A 43 9.39 5.52 -9.31
N PHE A 44 9.18 4.31 -8.78
CA PHE A 44 9.32 4.03 -7.34
C PHE A 44 10.78 3.98 -6.90
N LEU A 45 11.69 3.56 -7.77
CA LEU A 45 13.10 3.37 -7.45
C LEU A 45 13.94 4.63 -7.58
N GLU A 46 13.49 5.60 -8.37
CA GLU A 46 14.15 6.90 -8.52
C GLU A 46 14.10 7.74 -7.24
N ASN A 47 13.23 7.38 -6.31
CA ASN A 47 13.09 8.04 -5.03
C ASN A 47 13.61 7.12 -3.91
N ARG A 48 14.27 7.70 -2.91
CA ARG A 48 14.61 6.99 -1.69
C ARG A 48 13.40 6.97 -0.77
N TYR A 49 13.03 5.81 -0.30
CA TYR A 49 11.98 5.60 0.68
C TYR A 49 12.56 4.98 1.94
N ASP A 50 12.07 5.43 3.10
CA ASP A 50 12.44 4.83 4.38
C ASP A 50 11.78 3.47 4.56
N PHE A 51 10.58 3.29 4.02
CA PHE A 51 9.83 2.03 4.03
C PHE A 51 8.69 2.02 3.00
N PHE A 52 8.23 0.83 2.69
CA PHE A 52 7.01 0.59 1.92
C PHE A 52 5.87 0.21 2.87
N LEU A 53 4.65 0.60 2.52
CA LEU A 53 3.45 0.32 3.30
C LEU A 53 2.41 -0.36 2.42
N SER A 54 1.88 -1.51 2.89
CA SER A 54 0.75 -2.20 2.27
C SER A 54 -0.07 -2.99 3.29
N HIS A 55 -1.09 -3.68 2.80
CA HIS A 55 -1.86 -4.65 3.58
C HIS A 55 -1.54 -6.05 3.09
N GLN A 56 -1.04 -6.93 3.97
CA GLN A 56 -0.57 -8.28 3.60
C GLN A 56 0.58 -8.25 2.57
N SER A 57 1.61 -7.47 2.88
CA SER A 57 2.72 -7.10 1.99
C SER A 57 3.47 -8.26 1.30
N ASN A 58 3.29 -9.50 1.73
CA ASN A 58 3.84 -10.67 1.04
C ASN A 58 3.29 -10.81 -0.39
N ILE A 59 2.07 -10.34 -0.65
CA ILE A 59 1.48 -10.35 -1.99
C ILE A 59 2.26 -9.38 -2.88
N GLU A 60 2.42 -8.14 -2.44
CA GLU A 60 3.14 -7.08 -3.15
C GLU A 60 4.61 -7.47 -3.36
N LYS A 61 5.26 -7.99 -2.32
CA LYS A 61 6.64 -8.49 -2.41
C LYS A 61 6.81 -9.56 -3.49
N ASN A 62 5.89 -10.51 -3.55
CA ASN A 62 5.95 -11.59 -4.53
C ASN A 62 5.66 -11.10 -5.96
N LEU A 63 4.71 -10.18 -6.13
CA LEU A 63 4.42 -9.55 -7.42
C LEU A 63 5.61 -8.75 -7.91
N ILE A 64 6.22 -7.93 -7.06
CA ILE A 64 7.42 -7.15 -7.40
C ILE A 64 8.58 -8.07 -7.77
N LYS A 65 8.86 -9.11 -6.99
CA LYS A 65 9.91 -10.09 -7.29
C LYS A 65 9.73 -10.74 -8.64
N ARG A 66 8.49 -11.07 -8.99
CA ARG A 66 8.18 -11.70 -10.26
C ARG A 66 8.36 -10.75 -11.44
N GLU A 67 7.84 -9.53 -11.32
CA GLU A 67 7.83 -8.57 -12.43
C GLU A 67 9.18 -7.85 -12.57
N MET A 68 9.96 -7.77 -11.47
CA MET A 68 11.28 -7.14 -11.43
C MET A 68 12.23 -7.92 -10.52
N PRO A 69 12.64 -9.14 -10.94
CA PRO A 69 13.42 -10.04 -10.11
C PRO A 69 14.78 -9.49 -9.68
N TYR A 70 15.40 -8.64 -10.50
CA TYR A 70 16.71 -8.08 -10.21
C TYR A 70 16.79 -6.66 -10.73
N THR A 71 16.55 -5.69 -9.87
CA THR A 71 16.79 -4.31 -10.25
C THR A 71 18.12 -3.85 -9.69
N SER A 72 19.01 -3.47 -10.61
CA SER A 72 20.22 -2.69 -10.32
C SER A 72 19.91 -1.31 -9.73
N PHE A 73 18.66 -0.99 -9.47
CA PHE A 73 18.20 0.33 -9.08
C PHE A 73 18.02 0.52 -7.57
N SER A 74 17.91 -0.56 -6.79
CA SER A 74 17.99 -0.42 -5.34
C SER A 74 19.43 -0.49 -4.90
N PRO A 75 19.97 0.47 -4.14
CA PRO A 75 21.32 0.37 -3.59
C PRO A 75 21.54 -0.88 -2.73
N SER A 76 20.46 -1.45 -2.17
CA SER A 76 20.47 -2.70 -1.43
C SER A 76 20.02 -3.92 -2.24
N GLY A 77 19.57 -3.74 -3.48
CA GLY A 77 18.94 -4.80 -4.29
C GLY A 77 17.63 -5.31 -3.72
N LYS A 78 17.05 -4.62 -2.74
CA LYS A 78 15.89 -5.08 -1.99
C LYS A 78 14.81 -4.02 -1.93
N TRP A 79 13.57 -4.48 -2.09
CA TRP A 79 12.37 -3.71 -1.81
C TRP A 79 12.03 -3.85 -0.31
N GLU A 80 12.77 -3.15 0.52
CA GLU A 80 12.69 -3.24 1.98
C GLU A 80 13.08 -1.90 2.61
N PRO A 81 12.71 -1.61 3.87
CA PRO A 81 11.82 -2.40 4.72
C PRO A 81 10.34 -2.17 4.43
N TRP A 82 9.50 -3.03 4.96
CA TRP A 82 8.04 -2.94 4.83
C TRP A 82 7.34 -2.72 6.17
N LEU A 83 6.23 -1.97 6.11
CA LEU A 83 5.18 -1.97 7.11
C LEU A 83 3.97 -2.70 6.56
N ASP A 84 3.45 -3.65 7.31
CA ASP A 84 2.25 -4.40 6.95
C ASP A 84 1.12 -4.10 7.93
N THR A 85 0.08 -3.42 7.45
CA THR A 85 -1.05 -3.04 8.30
C THR A 85 -1.75 -4.25 8.91
N LYS A 86 -1.85 -5.38 8.19
CA LYS A 86 -2.44 -6.61 8.72
C LYS A 86 -1.64 -7.14 9.91
N LEU A 87 -0.31 -7.20 9.80
CA LEU A 87 0.55 -7.68 10.88
C LEU A 87 0.54 -6.73 12.08
N ILE A 88 0.56 -5.42 11.85
CA ILE A 88 0.49 -4.41 12.92
C ILE A 88 -0.82 -4.57 13.70
N TYR A 89 -1.95 -4.58 13.01
CA TYR A 89 -3.26 -4.70 13.66
C TYR A 89 -3.45 -6.05 14.35
N LYS A 90 -2.96 -7.14 13.77
CA LYS A 90 -2.97 -8.46 14.41
C LYS A 90 -2.16 -8.49 15.69
N ASN A 91 -1.05 -7.78 15.75
CA ASN A 91 -0.22 -7.70 16.95
C ASN A 91 -0.87 -6.81 18.03
N LEU A 92 -1.44 -5.66 17.63
CA LEU A 92 -2.00 -4.69 18.58
C LEU A 92 -3.41 -5.06 19.06
N TYR A 93 -4.16 -5.82 18.30
CA TYR A 93 -5.56 -6.18 18.57
C TYR A 93 -5.79 -7.68 18.32
N PRO A 94 -5.17 -8.56 19.12
CA PRO A 94 -5.18 -10.02 18.86
C PRO A 94 -6.57 -10.65 18.91
N ASP A 95 -7.53 -10.02 19.59
CA ASP A 95 -8.88 -10.54 19.76
C ASP A 95 -9.85 -10.22 18.62
N LEU A 96 -9.39 -9.50 17.58
CA LEU A 96 -10.20 -9.27 16.40
C LEU A 96 -10.42 -10.56 15.61
N LYS A 97 -11.66 -10.78 15.16
CA LYS A 97 -12.02 -11.97 14.40
C LYS A 97 -11.47 -11.99 12.97
N LYS A 98 -11.27 -10.80 12.37
CA LYS A 98 -10.82 -10.63 10.99
C LYS A 98 -9.84 -9.47 10.88
N TYR A 99 -8.90 -9.60 9.96
CA TYR A 99 -7.85 -8.62 9.69
C TYR A 99 -7.75 -8.27 8.20
N ASP A 100 -8.82 -8.48 7.43
CA ASP A 100 -8.88 -7.96 6.07
C ASP A 100 -9.00 -6.43 6.09
N LEU A 101 -8.56 -5.78 5.01
CA LEU A 101 -8.46 -4.34 4.93
C LEU A 101 -9.82 -3.65 5.15
N LYS A 102 -10.88 -4.22 4.58
CA LYS A 102 -12.26 -3.72 4.73
C LYS A 102 -12.67 -3.72 6.19
N THR A 103 -12.55 -4.87 6.87
CA THR A 103 -12.93 -5.00 8.30
C THR A 103 -12.15 -4.02 9.17
N LEU A 104 -10.84 -3.87 8.96
CA LEU A 104 -10.04 -2.92 9.73
C LEU A 104 -10.45 -1.47 9.47
N THR A 105 -10.70 -1.12 8.21
CA THR A 105 -11.14 0.23 7.82
C THR A 105 -12.49 0.57 8.43
N GLU A 106 -13.47 -0.30 8.32
CA GLU A 106 -14.80 -0.12 8.91
C GLU A 106 -14.74 0.01 10.44
N THR A 107 -13.95 -0.85 11.09
CA THR A 107 -13.83 -0.90 12.56
C THR A 107 -13.14 0.34 13.14
N PHE A 108 -12.06 0.80 12.51
CA PHE A 108 -11.19 1.80 13.13
C PHE A 108 -11.30 3.21 12.54
N LEU A 109 -11.83 3.36 11.35
CA LEU A 109 -11.88 4.64 10.63
C LEU A 109 -13.32 5.07 10.26
N GLY A 110 -14.21 4.10 10.02
CA GLY A 110 -15.55 4.35 9.49
C GLY A 110 -15.54 4.59 7.97
N LEU A 111 -16.35 3.81 7.25
CA LEU A 111 -16.32 3.80 5.78
C LEU A 111 -16.75 5.13 5.16
N THR A 112 -17.77 5.78 5.71
CA THR A 112 -18.25 7.08 5.20
C THR A 112 -17.14 8.14 5.22
N SER A 113 -16.46 8.29 6.37
CA SER A 113 -15.34 9.23 6.51
C SER A 113 -14.18 8.89 5.59
N MET A 114 -13.94 7.61 5.34
CA MET A 114 -12.89 7.17 4.41
C MET A 114 -13.24 7.50 2.97
N ASN A 115 -14.47 7.27 2.54
CA ASN A 115 -14.94 7.60 1.18
C ASN A 115 -14.84 9.10 0.90
N GLU A 116 -15.27 9.94 1.85
CA GLU A 116 -15.15 11.40 1.73
C GLU A 116 -13.70 11.87 1.55
N LYS A 117 -12.79 11.31 2.34
CA LYS A 117 -11.36 11.65 2.24
C LYS A 117 -10.72 11.09 0.98
N ALA A 118 -11.07 9.87 0.59
CA ALA A 118 -10.55 9.25 -0.62
C ALA A 118 -10.99 10.00 -1.89
N ALA A 119 -12.16 10.65 -1.87
CA ALA A 119 -12.66 11.46 -2.99
C ALA A 119 -11.73 12.62 -3.38
N LEU A 120 -10.79 13.01 -2.52
CA LEU A 120 -9.77 14.01 -2.82
C LEU A 120 -8.64 13.46 -3.73
N TYR A 121 -8.49 12.14 -3.82
CA TYR A 121 -7.34 11.48 -4.45
C TYR A 121 -7.74 10.43 -5.49
N CYS A 122 -8.89 9.79 -5.30
CA CYS A 122 -9.36 8.68 -6.13
C CYS A 122 -10.41 9.15 -7.15
N ASP A 123 -10.47 8.49 -8.31
CA ASP A 123 -11.60 8.64 -9.21
C ASP A 123 -12.90 8.29 -8.46
N PRO A 124 -13.95 9.15 -8.49
CA PRO A 124 -15.22 8.87 -7.82
C PRO A 124 -15.83 7.51 -8.16
N LYS A 125 -15.59 6.99 -9.36
CA LYS A 125 -16.08 5.67 -9.80
C LYS A 125 -15.28 4.50 -9.20
N LYS A 126 -14.13 4.79 -8.60
CA LYS A 126 -13.19 3.82 -8.02
C LYS A 126 -13.05 3.96 -6.51
N ILE A 127 -13.94 4.67 -5.84
CA ILE A 127 -13.98 4.73 -4.38
C ILE A 127 -14.62 3.45 -3.86
N GLY A 128 -13.79 2.51 -3.41
CA GLY A 128 -14.22 1.22 -2.89
C GLY A 128 -13.09 0.20 -2.89
N PHE A 129 -13.25 -0.85 -2.09
CA PHE A 129 -12.26 -1.93 -2.00
C PHE A 129 -12.07 -2.64 -3.35
N HIS A 130 -10.89 -3.21 -3.53
CA HIS A 130 -10.40 -3.80 -4.78
C HIS A 130 -10.15 -2.76 -5.89
N ASN A 131 -9.89 -1.52 -5.50
CA ASN A 131 -9.30 -0.50 -6.36
C ASN A 131 -7.98 -0.07 -5.71
N ALA A 132 -6.90 -0.22 -6.43
CA ALA A 132 -5.55 -0.16 -5.87
C ALA A 132 -5.24 1.16 -5.13
N LEU A 133 -5.67 2.32 -5.65
CA LEU A 133 -5.43 3.58 -4.96
C LEU A 133 -6.28 3.74 -3.70
N PHE A 134 -7.54 3.28 -3.72
CA PHE A 134 -8.40 3.31 -2.54
C PHE A 134 -7.84 2.41 -1.43
N ASP A 135 -7.39 1.21 -1.77
CA ASP A 135 -6.82 0.27 -0.82
C ASP A 135 -5.48 0.78 -0.25
N ALA A 136 -4.62 1.38 -1.08
CA ALA A 136 -3.43 2.08 -0.62
C ALA A 136 -3.76 3.24 0.34
N PHE A 137 -4.86 3.99 0.08
CA PHE A 137 -5.32 5.06 0.94
C PHE A 137 -5.84 4.54 2.28
N CYS A 138 -6.56 3.43 2.31
CA CYS A 138 -6.98 2.75 3.55
C CYS A 138 -5.78 2.31 4.39
N CYS A 139 -4.75 1.71 3.77
CA CYS A 139 -3.50 1.35 4.44
C CYS A 139 -2.82 2.56 5.09
N TYR A 140 -2.71 3.67 4.34
CA TYR A 140 -2.17 4.92 4.85
C TYR A 140 -2.95 5.43 6.07
N ALA A 141 -4.28 5.52 5.96
CA ALA A 141 -5.12 6.08 7.01
C ALA A 141 -5.08 5.23 8.29
N LEU A 142 -5.07 3.89 8.17
CA LEU A 142 -4.87 2.96 9.28
C LEU A 142 -3.52 3.19 9.97
N THR A 143 -2.47 3.39 9.19
CA THR A 143 -1.12 3.63 9.71
C THR A 143 -1.01 5.01 10.35
N LYS A 144 -1.55 6.06 9.72
CA LYS A 144 -1.59 7.43 10.26
C LYS A 144 -2.31 7.47 11.61
N ARG A 145 -3.42 6.74 11.75
CA ARG A 145 -4.15 6.61 13.03
C ARG A 145 -3.26 6.11 14.18
N LEU A 146 -2.33 5.22 13.89
CA LEU A 146 -1.43 4.62 14.88
C LEU A 146 -0.16 5.44 15.13
N SER A 147 0.25 6.28 14.19
CA SER A 147 1.56 6.96 14.19
C SER A 147 1.86 7.80 15.44
N THR A 148 0.83 8.34 16.08
CA THR A 148 0.97 9.14 17.31
C THR A 148 0.90 8.30 18.60
N LYS A 149 0.56 7.02 18.50
CA LYS A 149 0.29 6.15 19.67
C LYS A 149 1.27 4.98 19.76
N VAL A 150 1.87 4.61 18.63
CA VAL A 150 2.69 3.40 18.52
C VAL A 150 3.99 3.75 17.80
N ASN A 151 5.10 3.22 18.28
CA ASN A 151 6.36 3.28 17.55
C ASN A 151 6.32 2.27 16.39
N LEU A 152 6.00 2.78 15.20
CA LEU A 152 5.85 1.96 13.99
C LEU A 152 7.17 1.36 13.49
N GLN A 153 8.32 1.91 13.86
CA GLN A 153 9.63 1.35 13.49
C GLN A 153 9.83 -0.08 14.00
N LYS A 154 9.18 -0.45 15.11
CA LYS A 154 9.24 -1.80 15.67
C LYS A 154 8.57 -2.87 14.79
N PHE A 155 7.79 -2.46 13.81
CA PHE A 155 7.06 -3.33 12.89
C PHE A 155 7.67 -3.36 11.47
N LEU A 156 8.80 -2.69 11.27
CA LEU A 156 9.57 -2.78 10.03
C LEU A 156 10.24 -4.16 9.90
N TYR A 157 10.17 -4.75 8.69
CA TYR A 157 10.79 -6.06 8.41
C TYR A 157 11.18 -6.22 6.94
#